data_61864374e48650ac4f5aa32eb5e868fe
#
_entry.id   61864374e48650ac4f5aa32eb5e868fe
#
_cell.length_a   1.000
_cell.length_b   1.000
_cell.length_c   1.000
_cell.angle_alpha   90.00
_cell.angle_beta   90.00
_cell.angle_gamma   90.00
#
_symmetry.space_group_name_H-M   'P 1'
#
loop_
_entity.id
_entity.type
_entity.pdbx_description
1 polymer ?
#
loop_
_entity_poly.entity_id
_entity_poly.type
_entity_poly.pdbx_seq_one_letter_code
_entity_poly.pdbx_strand_id
1 'polypeptide(L)'
;MAAIEKRWGEPDAGLWELDNERWAHSRLICAAGLRNVGAVAPAGQGAQWNQLADAIVADAASDCLHPTGRWQRAPGDARVDAALLLPAIRGAVPAADPRTRATLDAVRSDLARDGYVYRFRQDARPLADAEGAFVLCGFLMALATEQQGEHIEAARLFERNRAACGPPGLFTEEYDINQRQLRGNLPQAFVHALLLESAHTLSPQAG
;
A
#
# COMPACT_ATOMS: atom_id res chain seq x y z
N MET A 1 -0.25 -5.90 20.88
CA MET A 1 -0.80 -7.17 20.38
C MET A 1 -2.22 -7.42 20.88
N ALA A 2 -2.54 -7.31 22.19
CA ALA A 2 -3.89 -7.57 22.74
C ALA A 2 -5.04 -6.80 22.04
N ALA A 3 -4.80 -5.60 21.55
CA ALA A 3 -5.81 -4.85 20.80
C ALA A 3 -6.09 -5.50 19.42
N ILE A 4 -5.06 -5.98 18.73
CA ILE A 4 -5.23 -6.71 17.47
C ILE A 4 -6.02 -8.00 17.74
N GLU A 5 -5.59 -8.82 18.70
CA GLU A 5 -6.26 -10.08 19.04
C GLU A 5 -7.77 -9.92 19.27
N LYS A 6 -8.16 -8.79 19.87
CA LYS A 6 -9.55 -8.52 20.22
C LYS A 6 -10.36 -7.89 19.08
N ARG A 7 -9.73 -7.06 18.22
CA ARG A 7 -10.47 -6.11 17.36
C ARG A 7 -10.19 -6.20 15.86
N TRP A 8 -9.27 -7.04 15.40
CA TRP A 8 -8.88 -7.11 13.99
C TRP A 8 -10.04 -7.38 13.01
N GLY A 9 -11.10 -8.01 13.47
CA GLY A 9 -12.29 -8.32 12.66
C GLY A 9 -13.39 -7.24 12.68
N GLU A 10 -13.23 -6.19 13.51
CA GLU A 10 -14.19 -5.08 13.57
C GLU A 10 -14.04 -4.17 12.34
N PRO A 11 -15.13 -3.54 11.87
CA PRO A 11 -15.04 -2.48 10.86
C PRO A 11 -14.28 -1.27 11.38
N ASP A 12 -13.57 -0.58 10.48
CA ASP A 12 -12.84 0.67 10.76
C ASP A 12 -12.92 1.63 9.56
N ALA A 13 -12.42 2.86 9.73
CA ALA A 13 -12.45 3.88 8.69
C ALA A 13 -11.42 3.64 7.55
N GLY A 14 -10.54 2.64 7.69
CA GLY A 14 -9.47 2.36 6.73
C GLY A 14 -8.36 3.38 6.71
N LEU A 15 -7.36 3.15 5.86
CA LEU A 15 -6.22 4.07 5.71
C LEU A 15 -6.63 5.46 5.19
N TRP A 16 -7.68 5.52 4.39
CA TRP A 16 -8.14 6.73 3.72
C TRP A 16 -9.27 7.45 4.45
N GLU A 17 -9.58 7.02 5.68
CA GLU A 17 -10.62 7.63 6.54
C GLU A 17 -11.98 7.76 5.83
N LEU A 18 -12.40 6.66 5.20
CA LEU A 18 -13.68 6.52 4.51
C LEU A 18 -14.76 5.96 5.45
N ASP A 19 -15.80 5.35 4.87
CA ASP A 19 -16.84 4.65 5.62
C ASP A 19 -16.26 3.50 6.46
N ASN A 20 -16.93 3.17 7.56
CA ASN A 20 -16.54 2.04 8.39
C ASN A 20 -16.87 0.72 7.68
N GLU A 21 -15.82 0.02 7.25
CA GLU A 21 -15.90 -1.26 6.55
C GLU A 21 -14.88 -2.26 7.08
N ARG A 22 -15.04 -3.53 6.73
CA ARG A 22 -14.01 -4.55 6.99
C ARG A 22 -12.94 -4.50 5.89
N TRP A 23 -12.15 -3.43 5.88
CA TRP A 23 -11.12 -3.21 4.87
C TRP A 23 -10.10 -4.36 4.82
N ALA A 24 -9.82 -4.87 3.62
CA ALA A 24 -8.79 -5.89 3.42
C ALA A 24 -7.42 -5.38 3.90
N HIS A 25 -7.07 -4.13 3.56
CA HIS A 25 -5.83 -3.50 4.02
C HIS A 25 -5.70 -3.53 5.54
N SER A 26 -6.71 -3.06 6.30
CA SER A 26 -6.65 -2.97 7.77
C SER A 26 -6.42 -4.34 8.42
N ARG A 27 -7.13 -5.36 7.97
CA ARG A 27 -6.93 -6.74 8.44
C ARG A 27 -5.53 -7.26 8.12
N LEU A 28 -5.10 -7.11 6.88
CA LEU A 28 -3.79 -7.61 6.43
C LEU A 28 -2.62 -6.87 7.10
N ILE A 29 -2.73 -5.58 7.39
CA ILE A 29 -1.71 -4.84 8.17
C ILE A 29 -1.65 -5.33 9.62
N CYS A 30 -2.77 -5.73 10.22
CA CYS A 30 -2.74 -6.41 11.53
C CYS A 30 -1.92 -7.71 11.45
N ALA A 31 -2.12 -8.51 10.39
CA ALA A 31 -1.32 -9.73 10.18
C ALA A 31 0.18 -9.42 9.99
N ALA A 32 0.52 -8.38 9.23
CA ALA A 32 1.91 -7.93 9.08
C ALA A 32 2.54 -7.54 10.42
N GLY A 33 1.84 -6.75 11.23
CA GLY A 33 2.27 -6.36 12.57
C GLY A 33 2.53 -7.56 13.49
N LEU A 34 1.62 -8.56 13.48
CA LEU A 34 1.78 -9.80 14.25
C LEU A 34 3.02 -10.58 13.82
N ARG A 35 3.28 -10.72 12.51
CA ARG A 35 4.47 -11.40 11.99
C ARG A 35 5.76 -10.68 12.37
N ASN A 36 5.81 -9.36 12.18
CA ASN A 36 7.01 -8.57 12.46
C ASN A 36 7.37 -8.59 13.94
N VAL A 37 6.40 -8.43 14.83
CA VAL A 37 6.65 -8.52 16.28
C VAL A 37 6.91 -9.97 16.70
N GLY A 38 6.23 -10.93 16.08
CA GLY A 38 6.43 -12.37 16.33
C GLY A 38 7.85 -12.84 16.00
N ALA A 39 8.50 -12.25 15.00
CA ALA A 39 9.86 -12.60 14.61
C ALA A 39 10.92 -12.29 15.69
N VAL A 40 10.65 -11.33 16.59
CA VAL A 40 11.57 -10.91 17.66
C VAL A 40 11.07 -11.31 19.05
N ALA A 41 9.92 -11.96 19.14
CA ALA A 41 9.33 -12.41 20.39
C ALA A 41 9.88 -13.78 20.84
N PRO A 42 9.68 -14.18 22.12
CA PRO A 42 9.93 -15.55 22.56
C PRO A 42 9.18 -16.56 21.66
N ALA A 43 9.84 -17.67 21.31
CA ALA A 43 9.38 -18.61 20.27
C ALA A 43 7.91 -19.07 20.43
N GLY A 44 7.47 -19.40 21.64
CA GLY A 44 6.08 -19.82 21.88
C GLY A 44 5.05 -18.71 21.59
N GLN A 45 5.37 -17.48 21.96
CA GLN A 45 4.51 -16.31 21.72
C GLN A 45 4.54 -15.89 20.25
N GLY A 46 5.72 -15.91 19.62
CA GLY A 46 5.86 -15.66 18.19
C GLY A 46 5.06 -16.64 17.34
N ALA A 47 5.04 -17.93 17.70
CA ALA A 47 4.24 -18.94 17.02
C ALA A 47 2.73 -18.66 17.13
N GLN A 48 2.23 -18.25 18.31
CA GLN A 48 0.82 -17.90 18.51
C GLN A 48 0.42 -16.69 17.64
N TRP A 49 1.25 -15.65 17.57
CA TRP A 49 0.96 -14.48 16.75
C TRP A 49 1.02 -14.79 15.25
N ASN A 50 1.92 -15.67 14.81
CA ASN A 50 1.95 -16.12 13.44
C ASN A 50 0.69 -16.92 13.07
N GLN A 51 0.20 -17.80 13.96
CA GLN A 51 -1.07 -18.50 13.76
C GLN A 51 -2.26 -17.54 13.64
N LEU A 52 -2.31 -16.50 14.49
CA LEU A 52 -3.34 -15.46 14.38
C LEU A 52 -3.21 -14.69 13.07
N ALA A 53 -1.99 -14.33 12.63
CA ALA A 53 -1.75 -13.69 11.36
C ALA A 53 -2.25 -14.54 10.18
N ASP A 54 -2.00 -15.86 10.22
CA ASP A 54 -2.51 -16.79 9.19
C ASP A 54 -4.04 -16.84 9.18
N ALA A 55 -4.68 -16.85 10.35
CA ALA A 55 -6.14 -16.82 10.47
C ALA A 55 -6.72 -15.50 9.90
N ILE A 56 -6.10 -14.36 10.19
CA ILE A 56 -6.50 -13.06 9.65
C ILE A 56 -6.37 -13.02 8.11
N VAL A 57 -5.27 -13.53 7.56
CA VAL A 57 -5.07 -13.60 6.10
C VAL A 57 -6.11 -14.51 5.45
N ALA A 58 -6.43 -15.65 6.07
CA ALA A 58 -7.46 -16.57 5.59
C ALA A 58 -8.86 -15.94 5.63
N ASP A 59 -9.19 -15.22 6.72
CA ASP A 59 -10.46 -14.48 6.83
C ASP A 59 -10.57 -13.40 5.77
N ALA A 60 -9.54 -12.58 5.58
CA ALA A 60 -9.51 -11.58 4.52
C ALA A 60 -9.67 -12.21 3.11
N ALA A 61 -9.06 -13.37 2.88
CA ALA A 61 -9.20 -14.08 1.61
C ALA A 61 -10.61 -14.65 1.38
N SER A 62 -11.37 -14.94 2.44
CA SER A 62 -12.71 -15.50 2.31
C SER A 62 -13.73 -14.52 1.73
N ASP A 63 -13.54 -13.21 1.95
CA ASP A 63 -14.52 -12.18 1.57
C ASP A 63 -13.94 -10.99 0.78
N CYS A 64 -12.61 -10.88 0.69
CA CYS A 64 -11.92 -9.82 -0.04
C CYS A 64 -10.95 -10.33 -1.13
N LEU A 65 -11.16 -11.56 -1.63
CA LEU A 65 -10.44 -12.07 -2.79
C LEU A 65 -11.32 -11.95 -4.04
N HIS A 66 -10.89 -11.13 -4.99
CA HIS A 66 -11.57 -10.97 -6.27
C HIS A 66 -11.40 -12.24 -7.13
N PRO A 67 -12.38 -12.61 -8.01
CA PRO A 67 -12.27 -13.78 -8.87
C PRO A 67 -11.02 -13.84 -9.77
N THR A 68 -10.39 -12.70 -10.05
CA THR A 68 -9.10 -12.64 -10.79
C THR A 68 -7.88 -12.97 -9.93
N GLY A 69 -8.06 -13.32 -8.65
CA GLY A 69 -6.98 -13.69 -7.74
C GLY A 69 -6.31 -12.51 -7.01
N ARG A 70 -6.74 -11.26 -7.22
CA ARG A 70 -6.23 -10.08 -6.51
C ARG A 70 -7.02 -9.79 -5.24
N TRP A 71 -6.43 -9.02 -4.34
CA TRP A 71 -7.18 -8.42 -3.25
C TRP A 71 -8.17 -7.36 -3.78
N GLN A 72 -9.28 -7.20 -3.09
CA GLN A 72 -10.25 -6.11 -3.26
C GLN A 72 -10.39 -5.32 -1.97
N ARG A 73 -10.96 -4.11 -2.03
CA ARG A 73 -10.99 -3.16 -0.92
C ARG A 73 -11.68 -3.69 0.32
N ALA A 74 -12.90 -4.19 0.16
CA ALA A 74 -13.75 -4.67 1.25
C ALA A 74 -14.70 -5.77 0.75
N PRO A 75 -15.40 -6.49 1.63
CA PRO A 75 -16.49 -7.37 1.25
C PRO A 75 -17.53 -6.63 0.41
N GLY A 76 -17.84 -7.13 -0.79
CA GLY A 76 -18.78 -6.48 -1.69
C GLY A 76 -18.25 -5.25 -2.46
N ASP A 77 -17.06 -4.74 -2.16
CA ASP A 77 -16.38 -3.70 -2.95
C ASP A 77 -15.21 -4.28 -3.75
N ALA A 78 -15.50 -4.64 -4.99
CA ALA A 78 -14.54 -5.28 -5.90
C ALA A 78 -13.43 -4.35 -6.42
N ARG A 79 -13.47 -3.05 -6.12
CA ARG A 79 -12.45 -2.08 -6.55
C ARG A 79 -11.11 -2.32 -5.86
N VAL A 80 -10.06 -1.72 -6.40
CA VAL A 80 -8.76 -1.62 -5.73
C VAL A 80 -8.54 -0.22 -5.20
N ASP A 81 -7.64 -0.11 -4.22
CA ASP A 81 -6.99 1.13 -3.83
C ASP A 81 -5.49 0.90 -3.59
N ALA A 82 -4.73 1.98 -3.50
CA ALA A 82 -3.28 1.88 -3.36
C ALA A 82 -2.82 1.33 -1.99
N ALA A 83 -3.69 1.33 -0.96
CA ALA A 83 -3.37 0.73 0.34
C ALA A 83 -3.15 -0.78 0.24
N LEU A 84 -3.75 -1.44 -0.76
CA LEU A 84 -3.59 -2.87 -1.02
C LEU A 84 -2.16 -3.28 -1.45
N LEU A 85 -1.27 -2.33 -1.74
CA LEU A 85 0.15 -2.60 -1.95
C LEU A 85 0.90 -2.85 -0.63
N LEU A 86 0.46 -2.20 0.45
CA LEU A 86 1.13 -2.26 1.76
C LEU A 86 1.23 -3.66 2.38
N PRO A 87 0.20 -4.53 2.31
CA PRO A 87 0.26 -5.84 2.94
C PRO A 87 1.48 -6.68 2.56
N ALA A 88 1.84 -6.72 1.30
CA ALA A 88 3.04 -7.44 0.84
C ALA A 88 4.32 -6.68 1.22
N ILE A 89 4.36 -5.37 1.05
CA ILE A 89 5.50 -4.52 1.43
C ILE A 89 5.82 -4.70 2.91
N ARG A 90 4.83 -4.84 3.77
CA ARG A 90 4.96 -5.00 5.22
C ARG A 90 5.04 -6.45 5.70
N GLY A 91 4.99 -7.43 4.81
CA GLY A 91 5.17 -8.85 5.15
C GLY A 91 3.93 -9.57 5.68
N ALA A 92 2.72 -9.08 5.40
CA ALA A 92 1.49 -9.82 5.69
C ALA A 92 1.38 -11.09 4.84
N VAL A 93 1.76 -10.96 3.58
CA VAL A 93 1.81 -12.06 2.59
C VAL A 93 3.16 -12.00 1.85
N PRO A 94 3.68 -13.13 1.35
CA PRO A 94 4.92 -13.13 0.60
C PRO A 94 4.85 -12.28 -0.67
N ALA A 95 5.98 -11.69 -1.06
CA ALA A 95 6.09 -10.98 -2.34
C ALA A 95 5.79 -11.92 -3.54
N ALA A 96 6.18 -13.19 -3.45
CA ALA A 96 5.94 -14.22 -4.46
C ALA A 96 4.50 -14.78 -4.46
N ASP A 97 3.64 -14.36 -3.53
CA ASP A 97 2.23 -14.80 -3.52
C ASP A 97 1.52 -14.31 -4.79
N PRO A 98 0.81 -15.17 -5.53
CA PRO A 98 0.11 -14.77 -6.75
C PRO A 98 -0.87 -13.61 -6.55
N ARG A 99 -1.48 -13.51 -5.36
CA ARG A 99 -2.39 -12.40 -4.99
C ARG A 99 -1.66 -11.08 -4.96
N THR A 100 -0.40 -11.06 -4.49
CA THR A 100 0.45 -9.86 -4.46
C THR A 100 0.68 -9.33 -5.87
N ARG A 101 1.08 -10.20 -6.80
CA ARG A 101 1.29 -9.82 -8.21
C ARG A 101 0.02 -9.34 -8.87
N ALA A 102 -1.07 -10.08 -8.74
CA ALA A 102 -2.36 -9.71 -9.34
C ALA A 102 -2.88 -8.36 -8.78
N THR A 103 -2.64 -8.07 -7.50
CA THR A 103 -3.01 -6.80 -6.88
C THR A 103 -2.15 -5.63 -7.40
N LEU A 104 -0.83 -5.82 -7.50
CA LEU A 104 0.06 -4.82 -8.08
C LEU A 104 -0.36 -4.45 -9.51
N ASP A 105 -0.62 -5.46 -10.35
CA ASP A 105 -1.03 -5.25 -11.74
C ASP A 105 -2.38 -4.51 -11.83
N ALA A 106 -3.32 -4.83 -10.97
CA ALA A 106 -4.62 -4.15 -10.91
C ALA A 106 -4.49 -2.69 -10.44
N VAL A 107 -3.73 -2.42 -9.38
CA VAL A 107 -3.48 -1.05 -8.91
C VAL A 107 -2.76 -0.23 -9.99
N ARG A 108 -1.75 -0.83 -10.65
CA ARG A 108 -1.05 -0.20 -11.77
C ARG A 108 -1.99 0.17 -12.92
N SER A 109 -2.86 -0.75 -13.32
CA SER A 109 -3.83 -0.54 -14.41
C SER A 109 -4.88 0.50 -14.07
N ASP A 110 -5.45 0.44 -12.86
CA ASP A 110 -6.62 1.24 -12.50
C ASP A 110 -6.24 2.63 -11.98
N LEU A 111 -5.11 2.76 -11.28
CA LEU A 111 -4.79 3.95 -10.50
C LEU A 111 -3.50 4.67 -10.93
N ALA A 112 -2.69 4.10 -11.84
CA ALA A 112 -1.49 4.79 -12.31
C ALA A 112 -1.76 5.61 -13.57
N ARG A 113 -1.21 6.84 -13.61
CA ARG A 113 -1.20 7.72 -14.79
C ARG A 113 0.15 8.46 -14.84
N ASP A 114 0.81 8.37 -15.97
CA ASP A 114 2.10 9.04 -16.21
C ASP A 114 3.18 8.76 -15.13
N GLY A 115 3.13 7.57 -14.51
CA GLY A 115 4.05 7.17 -13.44
C GLY A 115 3.69 7.71 -12.06
N TYR A 116 2.57 8.40 -11.93
CA TYR A 116 1.97 8.79 -10.64
C TYR A 116 0.80 7.88 -10.30
N VAL A 117 0.48 7.74 -9.00
CA VAL A 117 -0.54 6.81 -8.52
C VAL A 117 -1.56 7.54 -7.64
N TYR A 118 -2.83 7.31 -7.92
CA TYR A 118 -3.95 7.84 -7.15
C TYR A 118 -4.29 6.90 -6.00
N ARG A 119 -4.90 7.43 -4.92
CA ARG A 119 -5.31 6.62 -3.75
C ARG A 119 -6.31 5.55 -4.13
N PHE A 120 -7.37 5.96 -4.80
CA PHE A 120 -8.48 5.13 -5.25
C PHE A 120 -9.29 5.89 -6.32
N ARG A 121 -10.18 5.19 -6.98
CA ARG A 121 -11.16 5.81 -7.87
C ARG A 121 -12.41 6.17 -7.07
N GLN A 122 -12.74 7.46 -6.99
CA GLN A 122 -13.89 7.93 -6.21
C GLN A 122 -15.23 7.56 -6.84
N ASP A 123 -15.34 7.69 -8.17
CA ASP A 123 -16.54 7.41 -8.95
C ASP A 123 -16.17 7.09 -10.41
N ALA A 124 -17.12 7.25 -11.33
CA ALA A 124 -16.89 7.03 -12.76
C ALA A 124 -16.11 8.17 -13.46
N ARG A 125 -15.77 9.27 -12.75
CA ARG A 125 -15.00 10.37 -13.34
C ARG A 125 -13.56 9.95 -13.64
N PRO A 126 -12.89 10.63 -14.59
CA PRO A 126 -11.45 10.50 -14.75
C PRO A 126 -10.71 10.75 -13.42
N LEU A 127 -9.64 10.00 -13.16
CA LEU A 127 -8.91 10.10 -11.89
C LEU A 127 -8.49 11.54 -11.55
N ALA A 128 -7.96 12.28 -12.54
CA ALA A 128 -7.46 13.62 -12.35
C ALA A 128 -8.54 14.70 -12.12
N ASP A 129 -9.81 14.37 -12.28
CA ASP A 129 -10.92 15.33 -12.10
C ASP A 129 -11.38 15.41 -10.64
N ALA A 130 -11.09 14.37 -9.85
CA ALA A 130 -11.52 14.28 -8.46
C ALA A 130 -10.46 14.81 -7.49
N GLU A 131 -9.20 14.43 -7.69
CA GLU A 131 -8.06 14.76 -6.83
C GLU A 131 -6.76 14.73 -7.60
N GLY A 132 -5.64 15.16 -6.97
CA GLY A 132 -4.29 14.93 -7.48
C GLY A 132 -3.86 13.48 -7.28
N ALA A 133 -2.78 13.07 -7.96
CA ALA A 133 -2.11 11.82 -7.64
C ALA A 133 -1.48 11.93 -6.24
N PHE A 134 -1.65 10.90 -5.42
CA PHE A 134 -1.14 10.90 -4.05
C PHE A 134 0.32 10.45 -4.05
N VAL A 135 1.26 11.36 -3.74
CA VAL A 135 2.70 11.11 -3.93
C VAL A 135 3.19 9.91 -3.13
N LEU A 136 2.65 9.69 -1.93
CA LEU A 136 2.88 8.52 -1.11
C LEU A 136 2.60 7.20 -1.87
N CYS A 137 1.51 7.15 -2.65
CA CYS A 137 1.12 5.96 -3.41
C CYS A 137 2.12 5.64 -4.54
N GLY A 138 2.77 6.67 -5.10
CA GLY A 138 3.82 6.49 -6.08
C GLY A 138 5.06 5.79 -5.50
N PHE A 139 5.47 6.14 -4.29
CA PHE A 139 6.56 5.44 -3.59
C PHE A 139 6.16 4.03 -3.17
N LEU A 140 4.92 3.79 -2.75
CA LEU A 140 4.42 2.43 -2.50
C LEU A 140 4.45 1.58 -3.77
N MET A 141 4.08 2.14 -4.92
CA MET A 141 4.15 1.45 -6.20
C MET A 141 5.60 1.08 -6.55
N ALA A 142 6.57 1.98 -6.31
CA ALA A 142 7.98 1.69 -6.54
C ALA A 142 8.46 0.53 -5.66
N LEU A 143 8.15 0.53 -4.36
CA LEU A 143 8.49 -0.55 -3.43
C LEU A 143 7.86 -1.89 -3.82
N ALA A 144 6.56 -1.89 -4.16
CA ALA A 144 5.88 -3.11 -4.59
C ALA A 144 6.44 -3.67 -5.90
N THR A 145 6.84 -2.79 -6.83
CA THR A 145 7.47 -3.16 -8.10
C THR A 145 8.85 -3.74 -7.87
N GLU A 146 9.65 -3.16 -6.96
CA GLU A 146 10.96 -3.67 -6.55
C GLU A 146 10.86 -5.08 -5.98
N GLN A 147 9.87 -5.34 -5.11
CA GLN A 147 9.63 -6.67 -4.55
C GLN A 147 9.32 -7.76 -5.60
N GLN A 148 8.86 -7.37 -6.78
CA GLN A 148 8.64 -8.29 -7.91
C GLN A 148 9.87 -8.48 -8.77
N GLY A 149 11.03 -7.89 -8.42
CA GLY A 149 12.26 -7.96 -9.21
C GLY A 149 12.27 -7.07 -10.45
N GLU A 150 11.31 -6.16 -10.59
CA GLU A 150 11.22 -5.20 -11.70
C GLU A 150 12.07 -3.95 -11.40
N HIS A 151 13.37 -4.12 -11.11
CA HIS A 151 14.26 -3.09 -10.57
C HIS A 151 14.32 -1.80 -11.42
N ILE A 152 14.38 -1.93 -12.75
CA ILE A 152 14.44 -0.77 -13.64
C ILE A 152 13.15 0.04 -13.56
N GLU A 153 12.00 -0.63 -13.56
CA GLU A 153 10.71 0.05 -13.46
C GLU A 153 10.49 0.66 -12.08
N ALA A 154 10.91 -0.02 -11.03
CA ALA A 154 10.88 0.50 -9.66
C ALA A 154 11.70 1.80 -9.54
N ALA A 155 12.91 1.83 -10.10
CA ALA A 155 13.75 3.02 -10.12
C ALA A 155 13.10 4.17 -10.94
N ARG A 156 12.47 3.87 -12.08
CA ARG A 156 11.75 4.87 -12.89
C ARG A 156 10.57 5.48 -12.13
N LEU A 157 9.77 4.64 -11.45
CA LEU A 157 8.65 5.08 -10.61
C LEU A 157 9.15 5.94 -9.44
N PHE A 158 10.22 5.52 -8.77
CA PHE A 158 10.84 6.30 -7.71
C PHE A 158 11.25 7.68 -8.20
N GLU A 159 12.05 7.77 -9.26
CA GLU A 159 12.53 9.04 -9.82
C GLU A 159 11.38 9.93 -10.31
N ARG A 160 10.34 9.34 -10.89
CA ARG A 160 9.15 10.09 -11.33
C ARG A 160 8.46 10.78 -10.16
N ASN A 161 8.27 10.06 -9.05
CA ASN A 161 7.62 10.61 -7.86
C ASN A 161 8.57 11.56 -7.08
N ARG A 162 9.87 11.27 -7.03
CA ARG A 162 10.87 12.16 -6.46
C ARG A 162 10.92 13.52 -7.17
N ALA A 163 10.68 13.55 -8.47
CA ALA A 163 10.64 14.79 -9.26
C ALA A 163 9.39 15.66 -9.00
N ALA A 164 8.40 15.18 -8.23
CA ALA A 164 7.21 15.95 -7.86
C ALA A 164 7.44 16.89 -6.65
N CYS A 165 8.68 17.02 -6.13
CA CYS A 165 8.97 17.96 -5.05
C CYS A 165 9.00 19.41 -5.55
N GLY A 166 8.69 20.35 -4.64
CA GLY A 166 8.86 21.78 -4.88
C GLY A 166 10.32 22.23 -4.80
N PRO A 167 10.61 23.53 -5.08
CA PRO A 167 11.95 24.08 -5.07
C PRO A 167 12.78 23.81 -3.79
N PRO A 168 12.20 23.84 -2.58
CA PRO A 168 12.95 23.51 -1.36
C PRO A 168 13.18 22.03 -1.13
N GLY A 169 12.80 21.14 -2.06
CA GLY A 169 12.88 19.70 -1.88
C GLY A 169 11.77 19.11 -1.00
N LEU A 170 10.69 19.85 -0.78
CA LEU A 170 9.57 19.42 0.05
C LEU A 170 8.44 18.84 -0.82
N PHE A 171 7.81 17.81 -0.29
CA PHE A 171 6.66 17.13 -0.91
C PHE A 171 5.37 17.56 -0.27
N THR A 172 4.35 17.74 -1.12
CA THR A 172 2.95 17.81 -0.72
C THR A 172 2.32 16.43 -0.63
N GLU A 173 1.12 16.39 -0.19
CA GLU A 173 0.25 15.21 -0.17
C GLU A 173 -0.06 14.73 -1.58
N GLU A 174 -0.46 15.65 -2.46
CA GLU A 174 -0.90 15.37 -3.81
C GLU A 174 -0.12 16.16 -4.87
N TYR A 175 -0.11 15.63 -6.08
CA TYR A 175 0.43 16.26 -7.26
C TYR A 175 -0.60 16.26 -8.39
N ASP A 176 -0.96 17.44 -8.88
CA ASP A 176 -1.80 17.61 -10.06
C ASP A 176 -0.97 17.38 -11.32
N ILE A 177 -1.23 16.27 -12.00
CA ILE A 177 -0.49 15.87 -13.20
C ILE A 177 -0.73 16.84 -14.35
N ASN A 178 -1.97 17.31 -14.52
CA ASN A 178 -2.37 18.17 -15.63
C ASN A 178 -1.79 19.57 -15.50
N GLN A 179 -1.86 20.14 -14.30
CA GLN A 179 -1.37 21.49 -14.01
C GLN A 179 0.08 21.52 -13.55
N ARG A 180 0.68 20.35 -13.27
CA ARG A 180 2.02 20.18 -12.70
C ARG A 180 2.21 21.00 -11.41
N GLN A 181 1.22 20.90 -10.53
CA GLN A 181 1.17 21.67 -9.29
C GLN A 181 1.13 20.75 -8.07
N LEU A 182 1.80 21.20 -7.05
CA LEU A 182 1.71 20.63 -5.71
C LEU A 182 0.36 20.99 -5.09
N ARG A 183 -0.31 20.01 -4.45
CA ARG A 183 -1.61 20.18 -3.79
C ARG A 183 -1.62 19.53 -2.41
N GLY A 184 -2.54 19.98 -1.57
CA GLY A 184 -2.71 19.47 -0.21
C GLY A 184 -1.68 20.00 0.78
N ASN A 185 -1.49 19.28 1.86
CA ASN A 185 -0.60 19.69 2.96
C ASN A 185 0.87 19.71 2.54
N LEU A 186 1.60 20.75 2.94
CA LEU A 186 3.03 20.94 2.68
C LEU A 186 3.75 21.37 3.98
N PRO A 187 4.81 20.72 4.43
CA PRO A 187 5.32 19.43 3.96
C PRO A 187 4.49 18.26 4.48
N GLN A 188 4.43 17.16 3.70
CA GLN A 188 3.75 15.92 4.11
C GLN A 188 4.76 14.89 4.62
N ALA A 189 4.77 14.65 5.94
CA ALA A 189 5.75 13.79 6.60
C ALA A 189 5.74 12.34 6.09
N PHE A 190 4.57 11.77 5.82
CA PHE A 190 4.44 10.39 5.32
C PHE A 190 5.11 10.20 3.96
N VAL A 191 5.02 11.21 3.09
CA VAL A 191 5.66 11.18 1.78
C VAL A 191 7.18 11.17 1.92
N HIS A 192 7.73 12.01 2.81
CA HIS A 192 9.17 12.04 3.07
C HIS A 192 9.68 10.74 3.71
N ALA A 193 8.91 10.13 4.61
CA ALA A 193 9.25 8.85 5.20
C ALA A 193 9.34 7.74 4.13
N LEU A 194 8.37 7.67 3.22
CA LEU A 194 8.38 6.69 2.13
C LEU A 194 9.43 7.00 1.05
N LEU A 195 9.75 8.26 0.81
CA LEU A 195 10.90 8.63 -0.04
C LEU A 195 12.19 8.01 0.50
N LEU A 196 12.45 8.17 1.80
CA LEU A 196 13.67 7.65 2.44
C LEU A 196 13.68 6.11 2.46
N GLU A 197 12.57 5.49 2.79
CA GLU A 197 12.43 4.03 2.75
C GLU A 197 12.67 3.48 1.34
N SER A 198 12.03 4.09 0.34
CA SER A 198 12.20 3.68 -1.06
C SER A 198 13.62 3.88 -1.55
N ALA A 199 14.24 5.02 -1.24
CA ALA A 199 15.64 5.29 -1.58
C ALA A 199 16.59 4.26 -0.97
N HIS A 200 16.39 3.89 0.30
CA HIS A 200 17.18 2.85 0.97
C HIS A 200 16.98 1.48 0.30
N THR A 201 15.72 1.10 0.02
CA THR A 201 15.39 -0.23 -0.53
C THR A 201 15.89 -0.39 -1.97
N LEU A 202 15.81 0.67 -2.78
CA LEU A 202 16.22 0.64 -4.20
C LEU A 202 17.72 0.90 -4.38
N SER A 203 18.44 1.33 -3.34
CA SER A 203 19.88 1.53 -3.42
C SER A 203 20.59 0.18 -3.56
N PRO A 204 21.63 0.07 -4.43
CA PRO A 204 22.45 -1.12 -4.47
C PRO A 204 22.99 -1.42 -3.06
N GLN A 205 22.71 -2.61 -2.55
CA GLN A 205 23.30 -3.05 -1.29
C GLN A 205 24.81 -3.13 -1.49
N ALA A 206 25.56 -2.34 -0.73
CA ALA A 206 27.02 -2.50 -0.71
C ALA A 206 27.33 -3.92 -0.23
N GLY A 207 27.84 -4.74 -1.13
CA GLY A 207 28.27 -6.11 -0.86
C GLY A 207 29.50 -6.17 0.02
#